data_07384f31330a09c59a119ef7c6ed0d95
#
_entry.id   07384f31330a09c59a119ef7c6ed0d95
#
_cell.length_a   1.000
_cell.length_b   1.000
_cell.length_c   1.000
_cell.angle_alpha   90.00
_cell.angle_beta   90.00
_cell.angle_gamma   90.00
#
_symmetry.space_group_name_H-M   'P 1'
#
loop_
_entity.id
_entity.type
_entity.pdbx_description
1 polymer ?
#
loop_
_entity_poly.entity_id
_entity_poly.type
_entity_poly.pdbx_seq_one_letter_code
_entity_poly.pdbx_strand_id
1 'polypeptide(L)'
;MDYTIENEYLRLTVTTAGAQVKSVVRKCDGVEHMWQADKSVWGYHAPVLFPHAGKVPDGKFTAKGQTFTSPQHGFARIMEHTLVEASTDRIVLELADSPETLACFPYRFSLLSVFTLEEDTVCHTLEVQNWDETPMPFGIGYHPAFRIPFDDRHTYRDYELRFSETESPLCVGCLPLGLVHGDCYRLGHNIRTLAIDENLFRNDSHCMVNLKSQTLGIYEKDTGRAVVCDIADFPYTLIWSKPGAPRFLCIEPWHSLPSAEGDSDSWDEKPAAAILAPGENWATTLRTRFAR
;
A
#
# COMPACT_ATOMS: atom_id res chain seq x y z
N MET A 1 -15.19 10.67 -7.58
CA MET A 1 -15.14 12.13 -7.20
C MET A 1 -13.87 12.40 -6.42
N ASP A 2 -13.42 13.68 -6.37
CA ASP A 2 -12.23 14.06 -5.60
C ASP A 2 -12.62 14.95 -4.43
N TYR A 3 -11.99 14.73 -3.27
CA TYR A 3 -12.16 15.51 -2.05
C TYR A 3 -10.80 16.01 -1.56
N THR A 4 -10.77 17.21 -0.99
CA THR A 4 -9.52 17.86 -0.59
C THR A 4 -9.63 18.38 0.83
N ILE A 5 -8.61 18.12 1.64
CA ILE A 5 -8.35 18.77 2.92
C ILE A 5 -6.97 19.40 2.88
N GLU A 6 -6.79 20.48 3.64
CA GLU A 6 -5.50 21.15 3.74
C GLU A 6 -5.26 21.74 5.12
N ASN A 7 -3.99 21.83 5.49
CA ASN A 7 -3.52 22.54 6.65
C ASN A 7 -2.45 23.58 6.26
N GLU A 8 -1.66 24.08 7.20
CA GLU A 8 -0.56 25.03 6.93
C GLU A 8 0.53 24.39 6.04
N TYR A 9 0.77 23.08 6.14
CA TYR A 9 1.89 22.37 5.53
C TYR A 9 1.53 21.70 4.21
N LEU A 10 0.38 21.03 4.17
CA LEU A 10 0.00 20.12 3.08
C LEU A 10 -1.40 20.46 2.51
N ARG A 11 -1.56 20.13 1.23
CA ARG A 11 -2.86 19.94 0.58
C ARG A 11 -2.94 18.48 0.13
N LEU A 12 -3.91 17.74 0.67
CA LEU A 12 -4.20 16.35 0.35
C LEU A 12 -5.47 16.27 -0.49
N THR A 13 -5.40 15.60 -1.64
CA THR A 13 -6.58 15.24 -2.43
C THR A 13 -6.70 13.73 -2.51
N VAL A 14 -7.89 13.21 -2.22
CA VAL A 14 -8.25 11.79 -2.34
C VAL A 14 -9.35 11.62 -3.37
N THR A 15 -9.39 10.44 -4.03
CA THR A 15 -10.44 10.10 -4.98
C THR A 15 -11.28 8.94 -4.46
N THR A 16 -12.58 8.96 -4.72
CA THR A 16 -13.51 7.87 -4.38
C THR A 16 -13.22 6.58 -5.16
N ALA A 17 -12.62 6.69 -6.34
CA ALA A 17 -12.19 5.53 -7.13
C ALA A 17 -11.03 4.80 -6.44
N GLY A 18 -11.34 3.70 -5.74
CA GLY A 18 -10.38 2.88 -4.98
C GLY A 18 -9.85 3.55 -3.71
N ALA A 19 -10.49 4.60 -3.20
CA ALA A 19 -10.10 5.39 -2.03
C ALA A 19 -8.60 5.77 -2.03
N GLN A 20 -8.10 6.26 -3.17
CA GLN A 20 -6.68 6.52 -3.34
C GLN A 20 -6.31 7.95 -2.92
N VAL A 21 -5.15 8.10 -2.25
CA VAL A 21 -4.43 9.38 -2.15
C VAL A 21 -3.96 9.75 -3.55
N LYS A 22 -4.58 10.76 -4.14
CA LYS A 22 -4.34 11.19 -5.53
C LYS A 22 -3.24 12.24 -5.64
N SER A 23 -3.18 13.15 -4.66
CA SER A 23 -2.24 14.26 -4.66
C SER A 23 -1.87 14.64 -3.23
N VAL A 24 -0.60 14.89 -2.99
CA VAL A 24 -0.09 15.53 -1.78
C VAL A 24 0.87 16.64 -2.20
N VAL A 25 0.39 17.87 -2.11
CA VAL A 25 1.20 19.06 -2.42
C VAL A 25 1.73 19.66 -1.14
N ARG A 26 3.05 19.76 -1.01
CA ARG A 26 3.69 20.52 0.07
C ARG A 26 3.62 22.01 -0.20
N LYS A 27 2.99 22.77 0.73
CA LYS A 27 2.62 24.17 0.46
C LYS A 27 3.82 25.14 0.42
N CYS A 28 4.90 24.85 1.13
CA CYS A 28 6.07 25.76 1.21
C CYS A 28 6.86 25.87 -0.11
N ASP A 29 6.77 24.89 -1.00
CA ASP A 29 7.47 24.87 -2.29
C ASP A 29 6.60 24.44 -3.48
N GLY A 30 5.34 24.08 -3.23
CA GLY A 30 4.38 23.67 -4.26
C GLY A 30 4.66 22.30 -4.89
N VAL A 31 5.54 21.48 -4.28
CA VAL A 31 5.93 20.18 -4.84
C VAL A 31 4.81 19.16 -4.69
N GLU A 32 4.43 18.53 -5.81
CA GLU A 32 3.56 17.36 -5.84
C GLU A 32 4.40 16.11 -5.59
N HIS A 33 4.04 15.35 -4.57
CA HIS A 33 4.78 14.15 -4.17
C HIS A 33 4.18 12.83 -4.65
N MET A 34 2.89 12.82 -5.06
CA MET A 34 2.27 11.59 -5.53
C MET A 34 2.52 11.36 -7.01
N TRP A 35 2.67 10.11 -7.39
CA TRP A 35 2.65 9.68 -8.79
C TRP A 35 1.28 9.98 -9.42
N GLN A 36 1.27 10.60 -10.60
CA GLN A 36 0.06 11.09 -11.25
C GLN A 36 -0.63 10.06 -12.18
N ALA A 37 -0.42 8.76 -11.92
CA ALA A 37 -1.13 7.64 -12.54
C ALA A 37 -1.10 7.67 -14.09
N ASP A 38 0.05 8.00 -14.69
CA ASP A 38 0.25 7.91 -16.13
C ASP A 38 0.03 6.46 -16.59
N LYS A 39 -1.07 6.20 -17.29
CA LYS A 39 -1.49 4.86 -17.73
C LYS A 39 -0.50 4.19 -18.65
N SER A 40 0.37 4.96 -19.33
CA SER A 40 1.44 4.39 -20.15
C SER A 40 2.55 3.74 -19.32
N VAL A 41 2.62 4.08 -18.02
CA VAL A 41 3.60 3.56 -17.06
C VAL A 41 2.90 2.70 -16.01
N TRP A 42 2.07 3.32 -15.15
CA TRP A 42 1.29 2.65 -14.12
C TRP A 42 0.09 3.53 -13.72
N GLY A 43 -1.12 2.99 -13.87
CA GLY A 43 -2.37 3.75 -13.85
C GLY A 43 -3.04 3.93 -12.47
N TYR A 44 -2.30 3.80 -11.36
CA TYR A 44 -2.80 4.03 -10.01
C TYR A 44 -1.95 5.08 -9.29
N HIS A 45 -2.51 5.72 -8.24
CA HIS A 45 -1.79 6.64 -7.36
C HIS A 45 -1.35 5.96 -6.06
N ALA A 46 -2.30 5.45 -5.29
CA ALA A 46 -2.09 4.82 -3.98
C ALA A 46 -3.22 3.83 -3.68
N PRO A 47 -3.31 2.70 -4.40
CA PRO A 47 -4.42 1.78 -4.23
C PRO A 47 -4.42 1.11 -2.85
N VAL A 48 -5.64 0.90 -2.31
CA VAL A 48 -5.88 0.07 -1.12
C VAL A 48 -5.98 -1.39 -1.55
N LEU A 49 -5.26 -2.26 -0.86
CA LEU A 49 -5.23 -3.69 -1.13
C LEU A 49 -6.19 -4.40 -0.16
N PHE A 50 -7.30 -4.92 -0.68
CA PHE A 50 -8.32 -5.65 0.10
C PHE A 50 -9.22 -6.47 -0.85
N PRO A 51 -9.63 -7.72 -0.51
CA PRO A 51 -9.42 -8.42 0.76
C PRO A 51 -8.11 -9.22 0.82
N HIS A 52 -7.16 -8.97 -0.07
CA HIS A 52 -5.81 -9.55 0.00
C HIS A 52 -4.78 -8.67 -0.72
N ALA A 53 -3.51 -8.78 -0.28
CA ALA A 53 -2.37 -8.25 -1.00
C ALA A 53 -1.81 -9.33 -1.95
N GLY A 54 -1.25 -8.90 -3.09
CA GLY A 54 -0.68 -9.79 -4.10
C GLY A 54 -1.72 -10.64 -4.83
N LYS A 55 -1.36 -11.87 -5.19
CA LYS A 55 -2.21 -12.82 -5.92
C LYS A 55 -2.64 -13.97 -5.03
N VAL A 56 -3.72 -14.62 -5.44
CA VAL A 56 -4.15 -15.95 -5.01
C VAL A 56 -3.87 -16.95 -6.14
N PRO A 57 -3.69 -18.26 -5.86
CA PRO A 57 -3.42 -19.27 -6.88
C PRO A 57 -4.48 -19.23 -7.98
N ASP A 58 -4.07 -19.26 -9.23
CA ASP A 58 -4.93 -19.19 -10.42
C ASP A 58 -5.99 -18.07 -10.45
N GLY A 59 -5.81 -17.04 -9.59
CA GLY A 59 -6.79 -15.96 -9.39
C GLY A 59 -8.10 -16.44 -8.76
N LYS A 60 -8.09 -17.56 -8.04
CA LYS A 60 -9.27 -18.20 -7.44
C LYS A 60 -9.01 -18.61 -6.00
N PHE A 61 -10.10 -18.68 -5.23
CA PHE A 61 -10.10 -19.24 -3.89
C PHE A 61 -11.47 -19.86 -3.59
N THR A 62 -11.51 -20.75 -2.60
CA THR A 62 -12.75 -21.36 -2.10
C THR A 62 -13.09 -20.79 -0.73
N ALA A 63 -14.35 -20.38 -0.55
CA ALA A 63 -14.87 -19.91 0.73
C ALA A 63 -16.34 -20.31 0.86
N LYS A 64 -16.79 -20.68 2.07
CA LYS A 64 -18.18 -21.06 2.33
C LYS A 64 -18.70 -22.12 1.33
N GLY A 65 -17.83 -23.04 0.89
CA GLY A 65 -18.17 -24.13 -0.03
C GLY A 65 -18.35 -23.73 -1.50
N GLN A 66 -17.94 -22.53 -1.90
CA GLN A 66 -18.02 -22.03 -3.27
C GLN A 66 -16.66 -21.50 -3.75
N THR A 67 -16.45 -21.49 -5.06
CA THR A 67 -15.23 -20.94 -5.67
C THR A 67 -15.50 -19.52 -6.17
N PHE A 68 -14.59 -18.61 -5.84
CA PHE A 68 -14.60 -17.19 -6.21
C PHE A 68 -13.38 -16.86 -7.05
N THR A 69 -13.49 -15.83 -7.89
CA THR A 69 -12.36 -15.24 -8.61
C THR A 69 -11.97 -13.91 -7.96
N SER A 70 -10.68 -13.65 -7.86
CA SER A 70 -10.18 -12.40 -7.33
C SER A 70 -9.01 -11.86 -8.16
N PRO A 71 -9.03 -10.60 -8.57
CA PRO A 71 -7.90 -9.97 -9.25
C PRO A 71 -6.73 -9.79 -8.28
N GLN A 72 -5.53 -9.58 -8.82
CA GLN A 72 -4.36 -9.22 -8.01
C GLN A 72 -4.68 -8.03 -7.11
N HIS A 73 -4.34 -8.11 -5.83
CA HIS A 73 -4.60 -7.12 -4.77
C HIS A 73 -6.08 -6.94 -4.41
N GLY A 74 -6.94 -7.88 -4.77
CA GLY A 74 -8.36 -7.80 -4.49
C GLY A 74 -9.08 -6.71 -5.29
N PHE A 75 -10.25 -6.34 -4.82
CA PHE A 75 -11.18 -5.48 -5.57
C PHE A 75 -11.29 -4.05 -5.04
N ALA A 76 -10.91 -3.75 -3.79
CA ALA A 76 -11.13 -2.42 -3.22
C ALA A 76 -10.54 -1.29 -4.07
N ARG A 77 -9.37 -1.51 -4.68
CA ARG A 77 -8.67 -0.54 -5.52
C ARG A 77 -9.34 -0.20 -6.85
N ILE A 78 -10.30 -1.02 -7.30
CA ILE A 78 -11.00 -0.83 -8.58
C ILE A 78 -12.48 -0.49 -8.42
N MET A 79 -12.98 -0.47 -7.18
CA MET A 79 -14.35 -0.11 -6.86
C MET A 79 -14.48 1.35 -6.46
N GLU A 80 -15.67 1.89 -6.64
CA GLU A 80 -16.01 3.23 -6.18
C GLU A 80 -16.39 3.16 -4.70
N HIS A 81 -15.74 3.98 -3.87
CA HIS A 81 -16.05 4.12 -2.46
C HIS A 81 -17.02 5.27 -2.24
N THR A 82 -17.93 5.11 -1.30
CA THR A 82 -18.94 6.11 -0.96
C THR A 82 -18.38 7.11 0.05
N LEU A 83 -18.67 8.40 -0.14
CA LEU A 83 -18.33 9.41 0.86
C LEU A 83 -19.24 9.27 2.08
N VAL A 84 -18.61 9.09 3.26
CA VAL A 84 -19.30 9.07 4.57
C VAL A 84 -19.18 10.42 5.25
N GLU A 85 -17.99 11.03 5.21
CA GLU A 85 -17.71 12.31 5.84
C GLU A 85 -16.70 13.11 5.01
N ALA A 86 -16.95 14.43 4.88
CA ALA A 86 -15.95 15.39 4.41
C ALA A 86 -16.06 16.65 5.28
N SER A 87 -15.06 16.89 6.11
CA SER A 87 -14.90 18.10 6.91
C SER A 87 -13.69 18.90 6.45
N THR A 88 -13.28 19.92 7.20
CA THR A 88 -12.09 20.73 6.89
C THR A 88 -10.77 19.99 7.11
N ASP A 89 -10.78 18.94 7.95
CA ASP A 89 -9.59 18.24 8.45
C ASP A 89 -9.68 16.71 8.31
N ARG A 90 -10.82 16.19 7.82
CA ARG A 90 -11.07 14.76 7.73
C ARG A 90 -11.90 14.39 6.49
N ILE A 91 -11.52 13.29 5.84
CA ILE A 91 -12.31 12.64 4.79
C ILE A 91 -12.47 11.18 5.18
N VAL A 92 -13.70 10.64 5.07
CA VAL A 92 -14.00 9.22 5.28
C VAL A 92 -14.70 8.68 4.04
N LEU A 93 -14.11 7.67 3.44
CA LEU A 93 -14.67 6.91 2.33
C LEU A 93 -14.95 5.48 2.78
N GLU A 94 -16.04 4.90 2.31
CA GLU A 94 -16.47 3.54 2.65
C GLU A 94 -16.64 2.67 1.41
N LEU A 95 -16.16 1.44 1.50
CA LEU A 95 -16.58 0.33 0.65
C LEU A 95 -17.28 -0.71 1.53
N ALA A 96 -18.59 -0.80 1.42
CA ALA A 96 -19.40 -1.79 2.13
C ALA A 96 -19.70 -3.01 1.23
N ASP A 97 -20.16 -4.10 1.85
CA ASP A 97 -20.66 -5.25 1.10
C ASP A 97 -21.86 -4.86 0.21
N SER A 98 -21.90 -5.45 -0.95
CA SER A 98 -22.91 -5.24 -1.97
C SER A 98 -23.09 -6.55 -2.77
N PRO A 99 -24.13 -6.68 -3.59
CA PRO A 99 -24.24 -7.83 -4.48
C PRO A 99 -23.00 -8.05 -5.36
N GLU A 100 -22.32 -6.99 -5.76
CA GLU A 100 -21.10 -7.04 -6.57
C GLU A 100 -19.91 -7.59 -5.77
N THR A 101 -19.67 -7.08 -4.55
CA THR A 101 -18.58 -7.57 -3.70
C THR A 101 -18.83 -8.99 -3.22
N LEU A 102 -20.08 -9.34 -2.85
CA LEU A 102 -20.47 -10.68 -2.42
C LEU A 102 -20.32 -11.72 -3.52
N ALA A 103 -20.39 -11.34 -4.79
CA ALA A 103 -20.13 -12.22 -5.92
C ALA A 103 -18.63 -12.60 -6.06
N CYS A 104 -17.71 -11.86 -5.44
CA CYS A 104 -16.28 -12.15 -5.47
C CYS A 104 -15.64 -12.34 -4.08
N PHE A 105 -16.36 -12.03 -3.00
CA PHE A 105 -15.90 -12.21 -1.62
C PHE A 105 -17.12 -12.40 -0.71
N PRO A 106 -17.43 -13.64 -0.25
CA PRO A 106 -18.73 -14.00 0.32
C PRO A 106 -18.88 -13.63 1.80
N TYR A 107 -18.38 -12.46 2.19
CA TYR A 107 -18.47 -11.95 3.55
C TYR A 107 -19.09 -10.56 3.55
N ARG A 108 -19.90 -10.28 4.57
CA ARG A 108 -20.45 -8.95 4.82
C ARG A 108 -19.42 -8.13 5.59
N PHE A 109 -19.08 -6.96 5.09
CA PHE A 109 -18.02 -6.12 5.66
C PHE A 109 -18.30 -4.63 5.44
N SER A 110 -17.60 -3.80 6.22
CA SER A 110 -17.32 -2.41 5.90
C SER A 110 -15.82 -2.20 5.91
N LEU A 111 -15.30 -1.52 4.88
CA LEU A 111 -13.93 -1.01 4.81
C LEU A 111 -13.99 0.51 4.75
N LEU A 112 -13.56 1.16 5.83
CA LEU A 112 -13.41 2.62 5.87
C LEU A 112 -11.96 3.01 5.54
N SER A 113 -11.83 4.04 4.71
CA SER A 113 -10.58 4.75 4.47
C SER A 113 -10.70 6.16 5.05
N VAL A 114 -9.98 6.43 6.13
CA VAL A 114 -10.02 7.70 6.87
C VAL A 114 -8.72 8.46 6.59
N PHE A 115 -8.86 9.70 6.16
CA PHE A 115 -7.73 10.58 5.84
C PHE A 115 -7.74 11.81 6.72
N THR A 116 -6.62 12.08 7.38
CA THR A 116 -6.38 13.28 8.19
C THR A 116 -4.98 13.84 7.93
N LEU A 117 -4.75 15.08 8.36
CA LEU A 117 -3.44 15.74 8.28
C LEU A 117 -2.96 16.10 9.69
N GLU A 118 -1.72 15.75 10.00
CA GLU A 118 -1.01 16.15 11.20
C GLU A 118 0.30 16.84 10.81
N GLU A 119 0.34 18.18 10.87
CA GLU A 119 1.46 18.98 10.39
C GLU A 119 1.86 18.60 8.94
N ASP A 120 3.10 18.14 8.72
CA ASP A 120 3.63 17.68 7.43
C ASP A 120 3.38 16.18 7.15
N THR A 121 2.43 15.57 7.87
CA THR A 121 2.14 14.13 7.81
C THR A 121 0.71 13.87 7.35
N VAL A 122 0.56 13.01 6.37
CA VAL A 122 -0.73 12.39 5.98
C VAL A 122 -0.92 11.14 6.81
N CYS A 123 -2.06 11.03 7.49
CA CYS A 123 -2.51 9.82 8.18
C CYS A 123 -3.63 9.19 7.37
N HIS A 124 -3.40 7.98 6.87
CA HIS A 124 -4.39 7.17 6.18
C HIS A 124 -4.70 5.93 7.02
N THR A 125 -5.87 5.92 7.66
CA THR A 125 -6.34 4.78 8.46
C THR A 125 -7.28 3.92 7.62
N LEU A 126 -7.06 2.62 7.65
CA LEU A 126 -7.98 1.60 7.13
C LEU A 126 -8.64 0.91 8.31
N GLU A 127 -9.97 0.89 8.34
CA GLU A 127 -10.76 0.18 9.34
C GLU A 127 -11.60 -0.88 8.65
N VAL A 128 -11.51 -2.13 9.11
CA VAL A 128 -12.29 -3.27 8.59
C VAL A 128 -13.24 -3.73 9.68
N GLN A 129 -14.51 -3.86 9.33
CA GLN A 129 -15.55 -4.39 10.24
C GLN A 129 -16.13 -5.67 9.63
N ASN A 130 -16.24 -6.71 10.42
CA ASN A 130 -16.92 -7.93 10.02
C ASN A 130 -18.41 -7.85 10.39
N TRP A 131 -19.26 -7.69 9.39
CA TRP A 131 -20.72 -7.70 9.52
C TRP A 131 -21.34 -9.06 9.19
N ASP A 132 -20.49 -10.05 8.87
CA ASP A 132 -20.92 -11.40 8.61
C ASP A 132 -21.23 -12.17 9.91
N GLU A 133 -21.96 -13.27 9.79
CA GLU A 133 -22.29 -14.16 10.92
C GLU A 133 -21.17 -15.19 11.17
N THR A 134 -20.14 -15.21 10.32
CA THR A 134 -19.00 -16.14 10.40
C THR A 134 -17.69 -15.35 10.52
N PRO A 135 -16.62 -15.97 11.07
CA PRO A 135 -15.29 -15.38 11.02
C PRO A 135 -14.88 -15.02 9.60
N MET A 136 -14.30 -13.83 9.42
CA MET A 136 -13.89 -13.30 8.11
C MET A 136 -12.36 -13.21 8.04
N PRO A 137 -11.69 -14.11 7.31
CA PRO A 137 -10.29 -13.94 6.97
C PRO A 137 -10.12 -12.84 5.91
N PHE A 138 -9.11 -11.99 6.07
CA PHE A 138 -8.77 -10.98 5.07
C PHE A 138 -7.30 -10.61 5.11
N GLY A 139 -6.81 -10.08 4.00
CA GLY A 139 -5.52 -9.44 3.91
C GLY A 139 -5.68 -7.98 3.50
N ILE A 140 -4.78 -7.12 3.97
CA ILE A 140 -4.86 -5.69 3.72
C ILE A 140 -3.46 -5.08 3.59
N GLY A 141 -3.35 -3.99 2.83
CA GLY A 141 -2.12 -3.24 2.67
C GLY A 141 -2.30 -1.92 1.93
N TYR A 142 -1.27 -1.11 2.00
CA TYR A 142 -1.14 0.16 1.29
C TYR A 142 -0.18 0.01 0.11
N HIS A 143 -0.44 0.74 -0.96
CA HIS A 143 0.42 0.72 -2.15
C HIS A 143 0.65 2.15 -2.72
N PRO A 144 1.07 3.11 -1.89
CA PRO A 144 1.29 4.48 -2.36
C PRO A 144 2.49 4.56 -3.29
N ALA A 145 2.33 5.27 -4.40
CA ALA A 145 3.42 5.60 -5.32
C ALA A 145 3.81 7.07 -5.17
N PHE A 146 5.06 7.30 -4.84
CA PHE A 146 5.64 8.63 -4.71
C PHE A 146 6.40 8.98 -5.98
N ARG A 147 6.15 10.17 -6.53
CA ARG A 147 6.87 10.66 -7.69
C ARG A 147 8.37 10.78 -7.39
N ILE A 148 9.21 10.37 -8.31
CA ILE A 148 10.65 10.66 -8.35
C ILE A 148 11.06 10.96 -9.79
N PRO A 149 11.83 12.04 -10.04
CA PRO A 149 12.28 13.04 -9.08
C PRO A 149 11.13 13.95 -8.59
N PHE A 150 11.32 14.64 -7.46
CA PHE A 150 10.36 15.60 -6.93
C PHE A 150 10.25 16.86 -7.77
N ASP A 151 11.27 17.18 -8.55
CA ASP A 151 11.30 18.31 -9.49
C ASP A 151 12.08 17.97 -10.78
N ASP A 152 12.11 18.91 -11.74
CA ASP A 152 12.71 18.69 -13.05
C ASP A 152 14.23 18.93 -13.09
N ARG A 153 14.87 19.29 -11.96
CA ARG A 153 16.32 19.50 -11.85
C ARG A 153 17.08 18.24 -11.48
N HIS A 154 16.39 17.27 -10.92
CA HIS A 154 16.95 16.02 -10.43
C HIS A 154 16.53 14.83 -11.30
N THR A 155 17.24 13.73 -11.10
CA THR A 155 16.94 12.41 -11.67
C THR A 155 16.71 11.41 -10.53
N TYR A 156 16.18 10.23 -10.81
CA TYR A 156 16.01 9.19 -9.79
C TYR A 156 17.34 8.80 -9.10
N ARG A 157 18.52 9.04 -9.72
CA ARG A 157 19.84 8.76 -9.16
C ARG A 157 20.25 9.73 -8.04
N ASP A 158 19.56 10.86 -7.97
CA ASP A 158 19.77 11.86 -6.90
C ASP A 158 18.98 11.51 -5.64
N TYR A 159 18.28 10.36 -5.65
CA TYR A 159 17.51 9.84 -4.54
C TYR A 159 18.10 8.56 -3.99
N GLU A 160 17.76 8.27 -2.73
CA GLU A 160 18.05 6.99 -2.07
C GLU A 160 16.92 6.62 -1.11
N LEU A 161 16.76 5.33 -0.86
CA LEU A 161 15.97 4.84 0.26
C LEU A 161 16.83 4.85 1.53
N ARG A 162 16.24 5.32 2.66
CA ARG A 162 16.88 5.28 3.97
C ARG A 162 16.01 4.56 4.98
N PHE A 163 16.64 3.62 5.66
CA PHE A 163 16.12 2.93 6.84
C PHE A 163 16.47 3.73 8.09
N SER A 164 15.57 3.77 9.09
CA SER A 164 15.86 4.44 10.37
C SER A 164 16.92 3.71 11.18
N GLU A 165 17.09 2.40 10.96
CA GLU A 165 18.10 1.58 11.60
C GLU A 165 19.02 0.91 10.58
N THR A 166 20.14 0.33 11.05
CA THR A 166 20.99 -0.52 10.22
C THR A 166 20.32 -1.86 9.97
N GLU A 167 20.10 -2.20 8.70
CA GLU A 167 19.36 -3.35 8.26
C GLU A 167 20.21 -4.36 7.47
N SER A 168 19.76 -5.60 7.49
CA SER A 168 20.13 -6.61 6.50
C SER A 168 18.83 -7.21 5.96
N PRO A 169 18.08 -6.46 5.13
CA PRO A 169 16.68 -6.78 4.82
C PRO A 169 16.54 -8.16 4.22
N LEU A 170 15.78 -9.04 4.88
CA LEU A 170 15.40 -10.33 4.34
C LEU A 170 14.16 -10.14 3.48
N CYS A 171 14.25 -10.56 2.23
CA CYS A 171 13.14 -10.52 1.30
C CYS A 171 12.60 -11.93 1.03
N VAL A 172 11.28 -12.07 1.01
CA VAL A 172 10.62 -13.25 0.45
C VAL A 172 10.44 -13.07 -1.05
N GLY A 173 10.67 -14.14 -1.82
CA GLY A 173 10.50 -14.11 -3.27
C GLY A 173 9.02 -14.05 -3.64
N CYS A 174 8.63 -12.97 -4.32
CA CYS A 174 7.27 -12.76 -4.81
C CYS A 174 7.20 -12.75 -6.35
N LEU A 175 8.07 -13.48 -7.04
CA LEU A 175 8.34 -13.30 -8.46
C LEU A 175 8.16 -14.54 -9.30
N PRO A 176 7.95 -14.32 -10.61
CA PRO A 176 7.48 -13.15 -11.33
C PRO A 176 5.96 -13.05 -11.37
N LEU A 177 5.26 -13.98 -10.75
CA LEU A 177 3.81 -14.17 -10.88
C LEU A 177 2.99 -13.44 -9.81
N GLY A 178 3.66 -12.78 -8.82
CA GLY A 178 3.00 -12.11 -7.69
C GLY A 178 2.44 -13.08 -6.65
N LEU A 179 2.91 -14.32 -6.64
CA LEU A 179 2.79 -15.30 -5.57
C LEU A 179 4.09 -15.33 -4.78
N VAL A 180 4.03 -15.72 -3.51
CA VAL A 180 5.23 -16.03 -2.73
C VAL A 180 5.76 -17.38 -3.18
N HIS A 181 7.07 -17.51 -3.34
CA HIS A 181 7.73 -18.80 -3.46
C HIS A 181 8.83 -18.91 -2.40
N GLY A 182 9.26 -20.13 -2.09
CA GLY A 182 10.06 -20.43 -0.90
C GLY A 182 11.46 -19.84 -0.83
N ASP A 183 11.95 -19.18 -1.90
CA ASP A 183 13.27 -18.58 -1.93
C ASP A 183 13.27 -17.25 -1.19
N CYS A 184 14.22 -17.10 -0.27
CA CYS A 184 14.50 -15.87 0.44
C CYS A 184 15.87 -15.34 0.05
N TYR A 185 16.02 -14.02 -0.02
CA TYR A 185 17.32 -13.38 -0.29
C TYR A 185 17.48 -12.13 0.58
N ARG A 186 18.73 -11.65 0.69
CA ARG A 186 19.01 -10.38 1.37
C ARG A 186 19.23 -9.27 0.34
N LEU A 187 18.52 -8.18 0.54
CA LEU A 187 18.64 -6.98 -0.31
C LEU A 187 19.96 -6.23 -0.06
N GLY A 188 20.57 -6.45 1.08
CA GLY A 188 21.85 -5.88 1.50
C GLY A 188 22.31 -6.42 2.85
N HIS A 189 23.52 -6.06 3.26
CA HIS A 189 24.08 -6.44 4.55
C HIS A 189 24.56 -5.21 5.31
N ASN A 190 24.03 -5.00 6.52
CA ASN A 190 24.35 -3.87 7.39
C ASN A 190 24.25 -2.50 6.69
N ILE A 191 23.17 -2.29 5.96
CA ILE A 191 22.90 -1.06 5.21
C ILE A 191 21.96 -0.13 5.98
N ARG A 192 22.12 1.18 5.84
CA ARG A 192 21.14 2.20 6.21
C ARG A 192 20.53 2.87 5.00
N THR A 193 21.20 2.78 3.86
CA THR A 193 20.74 3.36 2.61
C THR A 193 20.76 2.33 1.50
N LEU A 194 19.85 2.49 0.56
CA LEU A 194 19.79 1.72 -0.67
C LEU A 194 19.68 2.68 -1.85
N ALA A 195 20.65 2.59 -2.76
CA ALA A 195 20.65 3.39 -3.98
C ALA A 195 19.47 3.01 -4.89
N ILE A 196 18.89 4.00 -5.56
CA ILE A 196 17.84 3.80 -6.55
C ILE A 196 18.50 3.82 -7.93
N ASP A 197 18.47 2.68 -8.61
CA ASP A 197 18.98 2.51 -9.96
C ASP A 197 18.04 1.66 -10.85
N GLU A 198 18.35 1.53 -12.12
CA GLU A 198 17.53 0.81 -13.11
C GLU A 198 17.42 -0.69 -12.84
N ASN A 199 18.33 -1.25 -12.05
CA ASN A 199 18.39 -2.69 -11.77
C ASN A 199 17.66 -3.05 -10.49
N LEU A 200 17.42 -2.08 -9.60
CA LEU A 200 16.81 -2.34 -8.29
C LEU A 200 15.50 -3.12 -8.45
N PHE A 201 14.67 -2.76 -9.44
CA PHE A 201 13.38 -3.40 -9.69
C PHE A 201 13.36 -4.29 -10.94
N ARG A 202 14.53 -4.73 -11.44
CA ARG A 202 14.60 -5.57 -12.65
C ARG A 202 13.82 -6.88 -12.52
N ASN A 203 13.76 -7.41 -11.31
CA ASN A 203 13.03 -8.63 -10.99
C ASN A 203 11.72 -8.35 -10.23
N ASP A 204 11.11 -7.15 -10.41
CA ASP A 204 9.88 -6.71 -9.75
C ASP A 204 10.11 -6.19 -8.31
N SER A 205 9.20 -6.40 -7.37
CA SER A 205 9.22 -5.85 -6.02
C SER A 205 10.17 -6.58 -5.07
N HIS A 206 10.54 -5.91 -3.98
CA HIS A 206 11.25 -6.50 -2.86
C HIS A 206 10.35 -6.52 -1.63
N CYS A 207 9.89 -7.70 -1.24
CA CYS A 207 9.04 -7.90 -0.06
C CYS A 207 9.92 -8.18 1.17
N MET A 208 10.20 -7.14 1.93
CA MET A 208 11.02 -7.21 3.14
C MET A 208 10.20 -7.65 4.35
N VAL A 209 10.79 -8.48 5.20
CA VAL A 209 10.19 -9.01 6.43
C VAL A 209 11.09 -8.76 7.63
N ASN A 210 10.48 -8.63 8.80
CA ASN A 210 11.20 -8.51 10.09
C ASN A 210 12.21 -7.34 10.12
N LEU A 211 11.86 -6.20 9.55
CA LEU A 211 12.65 -4.98 9.66
C LEU A 211 12.69 -4.49 11.11
N LYS A 212 13.83 -3.96 11.54
CA LYS A 212 14.00 -3.27 12.83
C LYS A 212 13.65 -1.79 12.74
N SER A 213 13.74 -1.27 11.52
CA SER A 213 13.49 0.14 11.23
C SER A 213 12.04 0.50 11.50
N GLN A 214 11.85 1.62 12.19
CA GLN A 214 10.53 2.19 12.43
C GLN A 214 10.02 2.95 11.22
N THR A 215 10.96 3.49 10.41
CA THR A 215 10.62 4.23 9.20
C THR A 215 11.48 3.82 8.01
N LEU A 216 10.89 3.93 6.83
CA LEU A 216 11.57 3.83 5.53
C LEU A 216 11.17 5.06 4.70
N GLY A 217 12.15 5.75 4.11
CA GLY A 217 11.86 6.96 3.34
C GLY A 217 12.67 7.08 2.07
N ILE A 218 12.12 7.86 1.13
CA ILE A 218 12.77 8.31 -0.10
C ILE A 218 13.38 9.68 0.19
N TYR A 219 14.68 9.81 0.05
CA TYR A 219 15.42 11.03 0.35
C TYR A 219 16.12 11.57 -0.89
N GLU A 220 15.96 12.85 -1.14
CA GLU A 220 16.77 13.61 -2.10
C GLU A 220 18.10 13.97 -1.45
N LYS A 221 19.21 13.59 -2.09
CA LYS A 221 20.53 13.57 -1.43
C LYS A 221 21.09 14.93 -1.08
N ASP A 222 20.90 15.92 -1.94
CA ASP A 222 21.51 17.26 -1.81
C ASP A 222 20.66 18.24 -1.01
N THR A 223 19.34 18.12 -1.04
CA THR A 223 18.42 19.03 -0.34
C THR A 223 17.91 18.48 0.99
N GLY A 224 17.92 17.16 1.14
CA GLY A 224 17.33 16.47 2.28
C GLY A 224 15.79 16.38 2.25
N ARG A 225 15.12 16.88 1.19
CA ARG A 225 13.68 16.66 1.00
C ARG A 225 13.39 15.18 1.02
N ALA A 226 12.30 14.80 1.67
CA ALA A 226 11.99 13.37 1.83
C ALA A 226 10.49 13.09 1.92
N VAL A 227 10.14 11.86 1.53
CA VAL A 227 8.87 11.22 1.87
C VAL A 227 9.20 10.03 2.75
N VAL A 228 8.67 10.00 3.97
CA VAL A 228 9.00 9.02 5.00
C VAL A 228 7.75 8.31 5.47
N CYS A 229 7.69 7.00 5.29
CA CYS A 229 6.62 6.15 5.77
C CYS A 229 6.97 5.53 7.12
N ASP A 230 6.03 5.57 8.06
CA ASP A 230 6.11 4.76 9.27
C ASP A 230 5.76 3.30 8.92
N ILE A 231 6.66 2.39 9.26
CA ILE A 231 6.54 0.96 8.94
C ILE A 231 6.58 0.06 10.17
N ALA A 232 6.62 0.65 11.37
CA ALA A 232 6.83 -0.07 12.62
C ALA A 232 5.79 -1.16 12.89
N ASP A 233 4.54 -0.86 12.60
CA ASP A 233 3.40 -1.76 12.89
C ASP A 233 3.12 -2.76 11.75
N PHE A 234 3.92 -2.73 10.68
CA PHE A 234 3.69 -3.56 9.50
C PHE A 234 4.69 -4.73 9.44
N PRO A 235 4.20 -5.98 9.45
CA PRO A 235 5.08 -7.15 9.37
C PRO A 235 5.79 -7.28 8.02
N TYR A 236 5.23 -6.69 6.98
CA TYR A 236 5.74 -6.74 5.61
C TYR A 236 5.85 -5.33 5.04
N THR A 237 7.00 -5.02 4.45
CA THR A 237 7.20 -3.74 3.73
C THR A 237 7.78 -4.02 2.36
N LEU A 238 7.02 -3.68 1.33
CA LEU A 238 7.51 -3.82 -0.04
C LEU A 238 8.02 -2.48 -0.55
N ILE A 239 9.01 -2.57 -1.43
CA ILE A 239 9.39 -1.47 -2.30
C ILE A 239 9.25 -1.92 -3.74
N TRP A 240 8.73 -1.03 -4.56
CA TRP A 240 8.51 -1.33 -5.97
C TRP A 240 8.56 -0.08 -6.85
N SER A 241 9.00 -0.27 -8.06
CA SER A 241 8.77 0.61 -9.20
C SER A 241 8.69 -0.24 -10.46
N LYS A 242 8.20 0.35 -11.55
CA LYS A 242 8.26 -0.33 -12.83
C LYS A 242 9.74 -0.54 -13.26
N PRO A 243 10.12 -1.72 -13.77
CA PRO A 243 11.46 -1.96 -14.26
C PRO A 243 11.92 -0.91 -15.27
N GLY A 244 13.20 -0.52 -15.20
CA GLY A 244 13.82 0.53 -15.98
C GLY A 244 14.15 1.77 -15.15
N ALA A 245 14.22 2.95 -15.78
CA ALA A 245 14.45 4.20 -15.08
C ALA A 245 13.22 4.58 -14.23
N PRO A 246 13.31 4.56 -12.90
CA PRO A 246 12.15 4.82 -12.05
C PRO A 246 11.61 6.25 -12.21
N ARG A 247 10.31 6.38 -12.40
CA ARG A 247 9.58 7.66 -12.40
C ARG A 247 8.73 7.84 -11.15
N PHE A 248 8.59 6.80 -10.37
CA PHE A 248 7.97 6.76 -9.06
C PHE A 248 8.62 5.64 -8.23
N LEU A 249 8.38 5.67 -6.95
CA LEU A 249 8.75 4.59 -6.03
C LEU A 249 7.59 4.32 -5.08
N CYS A 250 7.22 3.06 -4.93
CA CYS A 250 6.27 2.62 -3.92
C CYS A 250 7.01 2.22 -2.65
N ILE A 251 6.46 2.62 -1.49
CA ILE A 251 6.76 2.02 -0.18
C ILE A 251 5.43 1.49 0.32
N GLU A 252 5.34 0.17 0.45
CA GLU A 252 4.09 -0.55 0.58
C GLU A 252 4.05 -1.35 1.89
N PRO A 253 3.57 -0.75 2.99
CA PRO A 253 3.37 -1.48 4.24
C PRO A 253 2.12 -2.37 4.14
N TRP A 254 2.28 -3.67 4.44
CA TRP A 254 1.23 -4.68 4.35
C TRP A 254 1.07 -5.47 5.64
N HIS A 255 -0.17 -5.91 5.93
CA HIS A 255 -0.50 -6.86 7.00
C HIS A 255 -0.76 -8.27 6.49
N SER A 256 -0.54 -8.52 5.20
CA SER A 256 -0.69 -9.85 4.62
C SER A 256 0.32 -10.08 3.50
N LEU A 257 0.53 -11.34 3.17
CA LEU A 257 1.32 -11.76 2.02
C LEU A 257 0.41 -12.29 0.89
N PRO A 258 0.90 -12.29 -0.35
CA PRO A 258 0.33 -13.12 -1.41
C PRO A 258 0.28 -14.57 -0.96
N SER A 259 -0.57 -15.39 -1.58
CA SER A 259 -0.48 -16.84 -1.42
C SER A 259 0.82 -17.36 -2.04
N ALA A 260 1.32 -18.48 -1.52
CA ALA A 260 2.46 -19.17 -2.11
C ALA A 260 2.02 -20.08 -3.26
N GLU A 261 2.97 -20.45 -4.11
CA GLU A 261 2.76 -21.51 -5.09
C GLU A 261 2.53 -22.84 -4.35
N GLY A 262 1.40 -23.49 -4.59
CA GLY A 262 1.02 -24.75 -3.95
C GLY A 262 0.26 -24.58 -2.62
N ASP A 263 -0.05 -23.35 -2.18
CA ASP A 263 -0.99 -23.14 -1.08
C ASP A 263 -2.36 -23.73 -1.43
N SER A 264 -3.10 -24.10 -0.37
CA SER A 264 -4.53 -24.42 -0.47
C SER A 264 -5.29 -23.23 -1.09
N ASP A 265 -6.29 -23.53 -1.88
CA ASP A 265 -7.23 -22.56 -2.39
C ASP A 265 -8.29 -22.13 -1.34
N SER A 266 -8.30 -22.80 -0.17
CA SER A 266 -9.20 -22.47 0.93
C SER A 266 -8.89 -21.10 1.50
N TRP A 267 -9.88 -20.21 1.48
CA TRP A 267 -9.76 -18.87 2.05
C TRP A 267 -9.52 -18.87 3.56
N ASP A 268 -10.08 -19.87 4.27
CA ASP A 268 -9.91 -20.04 5.71
C ASP A 268 -8.47 -20.43 6.09
N GLU A 269 -7.70 -20.95 5.12
CA GLU A 269 -6.31 -21.37 5.29
C GLU A 269 -5.32 -20.34 4.69
N LYS A 270 -5.80 -19.17 4.22
CA LYS A 270 -4.95 -18.18 3.59
C LYS A 270 -3.83 -17.71 4.55
N PRO A 271 -2.55 -17.94 4.18
CA PRO A 271 -1.42 -17.53 5.03
C PRO A 271 -1.41 -16.02 5.30
N ALA A 272 -0.98 -15.66 6.50
CA ALA A 272 -0.83 -14.28 6.95
C ALA A 272 -2.11 -13.42 6.83
N ALA A 273 -3.30 -14.04 6.75
CA ALA A 273 -4.58 -13.34 6.85
C ALA A 273 -4.86 -12.95 8.31
N ALA A 274 -5.42 -11.76 8.51
CA ALA A 274 -6.11 -11.43 9.74
C ALA A 274 -7.48 -12.13 9.75
N ILE A 275 -8.01 -12.46 10.92
CA ILE A 275 -9.34 -13.08 11.06
C ILE A 275 -10.13 -12.26 12.06
N LEU A 276 -11.27 -11.73 11.64
CA LEU A 276 -12.21 -11.03 12.51
C LEU A 276 -13.40 -11.94 12.84
N ALA A 277 -13.71 -12.09 14.11
CA ALA A 277 -14.96 -12.71 14.55
C ALA A 277 -16.16 -11.83 14.14
N PRO A 278 -17.39 -12.41 14.13
CA PRO A 278 -18.60 -11.63 13.87
C PRO A 278 -18.74 -10.41 14.76
N GLY A 279 -18.95 -9.24 14.17
CA GLY A 279 -19.09 -7.95 14.87
C GLY A 279 -17.78 -7.32 15.34
N GLU A 280 -16.63 -7.96 15.13
CA GLU A 280 -15.32 -7.37 15.44
C GLU A 280 -14.90 -6.35 14.38
N ASN A 281 -14.04 -5.44 14.81
CA ASN A 281 -13.37 -4.46 13.95
C ASN A 281 -11.85 -4.49 14.18
N TRP A 282 -11.12 -4.05 13.14
CA TRP A 282 -9.67 -3.95 13.14
C TRP A 282 -9.26 -2.70 12.38
N ALA A 283 -8.17 -2.05 12.79
CA ALA A 283 -7.68 -0.85 12.14
C ALA A 283 -6.15 -0.82 12.06
N THR A 284 -5.66 -0.14 11.03
CA THR A 284 -4.23 0.19 10.86
C THR A 284 -4.09 1.58 10.25
N THR A 285 -2.99 2.27 10.54
CA THR A 285 -2.73 3.62 10.03
C THR A 285 -1.36 3.69 9.39
N LEU A 286 -1.32 4.06 8.11
CA LEU A 286 -0.08 4.49 7.47
C LEU A 286 0.11 6.00 7.69
N ARG A 287 1.20 6.36 8.36
CA ARG A 287 1.65 7.74 8.54
C ARG A 287 2.76 8.03 7.54
N THR A 288 2.53 9.01 6.68
CA THR A 288 3.51 9.41 5.66
C THR A 288 3.87 10.88 5.84
N ARG A 289 5.11 11.16 6.20
CA ARG A 289 5.64 12.51 6.40
C ARG A 289 6.30 13.03 5.13
N PHE A 290 5.99 14.27 4.75
CA PHE A 290 6.52 14.99 3.59
C PHE A 290 7.49 16.07 4.04
N ALA A 291 8.70 15.66 4.42
CA ALA A 291 9.71 16.52 5.05
C ALA A 291 10.44 17.42 4.04
N ARG A 292 10.96 18.54 4.57
CA ARG A 292 11.80 19.48 3.83
C ARG A 292 13.27 19.24 4.17
#